data_621cd0f45a4cf53f15dcf1a083edc510
#
_entry.id   621cd0f45a4cf53f15dcf1a083edc510
#
_cell.length_a   1.000
_cell.length_b   1.000
_cell.length_c   1.000
_cell.angle_alpha   90.00
_cell.angle_beta   90.00
_cell.angle_gamma   90.00
#
_symmetry.space_group_name_H-M   'P 1'
#
loop_
_entity.id
_entity.type
_entity.pdbx_description
1 polymer ?
#
loop_
_entity_poly.entity_id
_entity_poly.type
_entity_poly.pdbx_seq_one_letter_code
_entity_poly.pdbx_strand_id
1 'polypeptide(L)'
;MFLNAKAMSMFQEEISQLNVQQLKAGEKRWLGNLLGSSAALFIHTLSTQNKKLFVVVAKNNQHLAQLESEFEFYGIRPTIFPDWEILPYDRLSPHQDIVSERLAILSNMPQTGVLLISASTLAQRVAPTSWVL
;
A
#
# COMPACT_ATOMS: atom_id res chain seq x y z
N MET A 1 -18.82 8.51 -13.47
CA MET A 1 -19.58 8.96 -12.29
C MET A 1 -18.81 10.12 -11.68
N PHE A 2 -19.35 11.32 -11.79
CA PHE A 2 -18.71 12.49 -11.20
C PHE A 2 -19.07 12.53 -9.71
N LEU A 3 -18.10 12.33 -8.82
CA LEU A 3 -18.27 12.66 -7.41
C LEU A 3 -18.63 14.14 -7.32
N ASN A 4 -19.75 14.45 -6.70
CA ASN A 4 -20.17 15.83 -6.48
C ASN A 4 -19.03 16.57 -5.75
N ALA A 5 -18.60 17.71 -6.26
CA ALA A 5 -17.51 18.52 -5.70
C ALA A 5 -17.71 18.80 -4.19
N LYS A 6 -18.96 18.90 -3.74
CA LYS A 6 -19.34 19.07 -2.33
C LYS A 6 -19.03 17.82 -1.50
N ALA A 7 -19.32 16.61 -2.03
CA ALA A 7 -19.00 15.36 -1.32
C ALA A 7 -17.49 15.16 -1.23
N MET A 8 -16.75 15.55 -2.28
CA MET A 8 -15.29 15.50 -2.30
C MET A 8 -14.67 16.47 -1.27
N SER A 9 -15.20 17.70 -1.16
CA SER A 9 -14.71 18.68 -0.19
C SER A 9 -14.99 18.24 1.25
N MET A 10 -16.17 17.70 1.54
CA MET A 10 -16.50 17.14 2.86
C MET A 10 -15.59 15.99 3.23
N PHE A 11 -15.32 15.08 2.29
CA PHE A 11 -14.41 13.95 2.50
C PHE A 11 -12.98 14.41 2.74
N GLN A 12 -12.51 15.43 2.03
CA GLN A 12 -11.19 16.02 2.24
C GLN A 12 -11.08 16.72 3.61
N GLU A 13 -12.16 17.35 4.06
CA GLU A 13 -12.21 18.01 5.37
C GLU A 13 -12.15 16.98 6.52
N GLU A 14 -12.89 15.88 6.42
CA GLU A 14 -12.84 14.79 7.38
C GLU A 14 -11.45 14.12 7.43
N ILE A 15 -10.81 13.94 6.28
CA ILE A 15 -9.44 13.39 6.22
C ILE A 15 -8.43 14.36 6.83
N SER A 16 -8.57 15.66 6.60
CA SER A 16 -7.65 16.66 7.18
C SER A 16 -7.73 16.70 8.71
N GLN A 17 -8.89 16.39 9.30
CA GLN A 17 -9.06 16.27 10.75
C GLN A 17 -8.31 15.06 11.35
N LEU A 18 -8.00 14.03 10.55
CA LEU A 18 -7.26 12.85 11.02
C LEU A 18 -5.79 13.13 11.35
N ASN A 19 -5.29 14.28 10.98
CA ASN A 19 -3.93 14.79 11.26
C ASN A 19 -2.85 13.69 11.36
N VAL A 20 -2.63 13.00 10.24
CA VAL A 20 -1.68 11.87 10.14
C VAL A 20 -0.27 12.27 10.58
N GLN A 21 0.07 13.56 10.51
CA GLN A 21 1.37 14.06 10.95
C GLN A 21 1.57 13.98 12.46
N GLN A 22 0.49 13.93 13.23
CA GLN A 22 0.52 13.84 14.69
C GLN A 22 0.41 12.40 15.21
N LEU A 23 0.27 11.39 14.33
CA LEU A 23 0.28 9.99 14.75
C LEU A 23 1.63 9.62 15.35
N LYS A 24 1.62 9.14 16.57
CA LYS A 24 2.81 8.62 17.25
C LYS A 24 3.11 7.20 16.78
N ALA A 25 4.36 6.79 16.85
CA ALA A 25 4.75 5.42 16.57
C ALA A 25 3.95 4.44 17.45
N GLY A 26 3.35 3.42 16.83
CA GLY A 26 2.50 2.43 17.50
C GLY A 26 1.05 2.87 17.74
N GLU A 27 0.68 4.11 17.45
CA GLU A 27 -0.71 4.57 17.56
C GLU A 27 -1.58 3.87 16.51
N LYS A 28 -2.77 3.41 16.94
CA LYS A 28 -3.74 2.74 16.07
C LYS A 28 -5.01 3.58 15.98
N ARG A 29 -5.54 3.72 14.77
CA ARG A 29 -6.84 4.33 14.52
C ARG A 29 -7.70 3.40 13.68
N TRP A 30 -8.96 3.30 14.05
CA TRP A 30 -9.94 2.49 13.36
C TRP A 30 -10.83 3.38 12.50
N LEU A 31 -10.94 3.02 11.22
CA LEU A 31 -11.79 3.70 10.26
C LEU A 31 -12.89 2.72 9.83
N GLY A 32 -14.13 3.09 10.06
CA GLY A 32 -15.30 2.31 9.67
C GLY A 32 -16.01 2.90 8.44
N ASN A 33 -16.96 2.14 7.92
CA ASN A 33 -17.87 2.56 6.83
C ASN A 33 -17.18 2.95 5.51
N LEU A 34 -15.97 2.45 5.25
CA LEU A 34 -15.30 2.59 3.97
C LEU A 34 -15.85 1.54 2.99
N LEU A 35 -16.86 1.91 2.21
CA LEU A 35 -17.52 1.03 1.25
C LEU A 35 -16.95 1.22 -0.16
N GLY A 36 -16.90 0.13 -0.94
CA GLY A 36 -16.41 0.15 -2.31
C GLY A 36 -14.98 0.69 -2.39
N SER A 37 -14.71 1.57 -3.35
CA SER A 37 -13.39 2.19 -3.57
C SER A 37 -13.06 3.35 -2.62
N SER A 38 -13.87 3.59 -1.58
CA SER A 38 -13.65 4.70 -0.65
C SER A 38 -12.35 4.54 0.15
N ALA A 39 -11.90 3.31 0.41
CA ALA A 39 -10.61 3.04 1.04
C ALA A 39 -9.43 3.53 0.17
N ALA A 40 -9.46 3.23 -1.14
CA ALA A 40 -8.44 3.70 -2.08
C ALA A 40 -8.46 5.23 -2.22
N LEU A 41 -9.65 5.84 -2.28
CA LEU A 41 -9.80 7.30 -2.29
C LEU A 41 -9.24 7.95 -1.01
N PHE A 42 -9.48 7.34 0.14
CA PHE A 42 -8.96 7.80 1.42
C PHE A 42 -7.42 7.80 1.42
N ILE A 43 -6.81 6.69 1.03
CA ILE A 43 -5.34 6.55 0.96
C ILE A 43 -4.77 7.49 -0.10
N HIS A 44 -5.44 7.66 -1.25
CA HIS A 44 -5.08 8.65 -2.26
C HIS A 44 -4.98 10.04 -1.66
N THR A 45 -6.03 10.48 -0.98
CA THR A 45 -6.06 11.82 -0.36
C THR A 45 -4.96 11.98 0.69
N LEU A 46 -4.75 10.98 1.54
CA LEU A 46 -3.67 10.99 2.52
C LEU A 46 -2.29 11.09 1.86
N SER A 47 -2.03 10.30 0.83
CA SER A 47 -0.73 10.25 0.15
C SER A 47 -0.41 11.54 -0.61
N THR A 48 -1.44 12.23 -1.13
CA THR A 48 -1.27 13.52 -1.82
C THR A 48 -1.03 14.67 -0.85
N GLN A 49 -1.64 14.62 0.33
CA GLN A 49 -1.50 15.66 1.36
C GLN A 49 -0.21 15.50 2.20
N ASN A 50 0.36 14.32 2.24
CA ASN A 50 1.50 14.01 3.10
C ASN A 50 2.66 13.43 2.27
N LYS A 51 3.83 14.05 2.36
CA LYS A 51 5.06 13.55 1.73
C LYS A 51 5.68 12.41 2.57
N LYS A 52 4.94 11.31 2.71
CA LYS A 52 5.36 10.12 3.44
C LYS A 52 5.08 8.87 2.61
N LEU A 53 5.75 7.78 2.95
CA LEU A 53 5.42 6.47 2.41
C LEU A 53 4.25 5.88 3.20
N PHE A 54 3.21 5.48 2.49
CA PHE A 54 2.08 4.74 3.02
C PHE A 54 2.19 3.28 2.61
N VAL A 55 2.37 2.40 3.59
CA VAL A 55 2.38 0.96 3.35
C VAL A 55 0.94 0.46 3.49
N VAL A 56 0.38 -0.02 2.41
CA VAL A 56 -0.98 -0.54 2.34
C VAL A 56 -0.94 -2.05 2.29
N VAL A 57 -1.53 -2.69 3.30
CA VAL A 57 -1.57 -4.15 3.40
C VAL A 57 -2.91 -4.66 2.90
N ALA A 58 -2.90 -5.33 1.76
CA ALA A 58 -4.08 -5.98 1.21
C ALA A 58 -4.34 -7.32 1.91
N LYS A 59 -5.61 -7.68 2.06
CA LYS A 59 -6.05 -8.93 2.69
C LYS A 59 -5.44 -10.17 2.01
N ASN A 60 -5.42 -10.18 0.69
CA ASN A 60 -4.89 -11.24 -0.17
C ASN A 60 -4.53 -10.68 -1.54
N ASN A 61 -4.00 -11.51 -2.44
CA ASN A 61 -3.57 -11.08 -3.78
C ASN A 61 -4.74 -10.60 -4.65
N GLN A 62 -5.95 -11.14 -4.49
CA GLN A 62 -7.14 -10.66 -5.21
C GLN A 62 -7.51 -9.25 -4.76
N HIS A 63 -7.50 -8.99 -3.47
CA HIS A 63 -7.75 -7.65 -2.91
C HIS A 63 -6.63 -6.67 -3.29
N LEU A 64 -5.38 -7.16 -3.37
CA LEU A 64 -4.24 -6.36 -3.84
C LEU A 64 -4.46 -5.89 -5.28
N ALA A 65 -4.83 -6.79 -6.21
CA ALA A 65 -5.11 -6.45 -7.60
C ALA A 65 -6.30 -5.49 -7.73
N GLN A 66 -7.32 -5.63 -6.88
CA GLN A 66 -8.45 -4.70 -6.84
C GLN A 66 -7.99 -3.31 -6.41
N LEU A 67 -7.23 -3.20 -5.32
CA LEU A 67 -6.69 -1.92 -4.83
C LEU A 67 -5.76 -1.25 -5.85
N GLU A 68 -4.93 -2.04 -6.54
CA GLU A 68 -4.07 -1.53 -7.62
C GLU A 68 -4.91 -0.85 -8.70
N SER A 69 -5.95 -1.50 -9.21
CA SER A 69 -6.86 -0.93 -10.20
C SER A 69 -7.59 0.32 -9.68
N GLU A 70 -8.00 0.32 -8.43
CA GLU A 70 -8.65 1.49 -7.80
C GLU A 70 -7.67 2.66 -7.65
N PHE A 71 -6.41 2.42 -7.28
CA PHE A 71 -5.38 3.45 -7.22
C PHE A 71 -5.05 4.02 -8.59
N GLU A 72 -4.94 3.17 -9.61
CA GLU A 72 -4.73 3.62 -11.00
C GLU A 72 -5.87 4.53 -11.48
N PHE A 73 -7.11 4.18 -11.13
CA PHE A 73 -8.27 5.03 -11.43
C PHE A 73 -8.16 6.42 -10.81
N TYR A 74 -7.59 6.54 -9.61
CA TYR A 74 -7.34 7.84 -8.96
C TYR A 74 -6.01 8.49 -9.36
N GLY A 75 -5.27 7.89 -10.31
CA GLY A 75 -4.01 8.45 -10.82
C GLY A 75 -2.79 8.18 -9.94
N ILE A 76 -2.89 7.26 -8.97
CA ILE A 76 -1.74 6.76 -8.22
C ILE A 76 -1.21 5.49 -8.87
N ARG A 77 0.12 5.41 -9.00
CA ARG A 77 0.82 4.17 -9.32
C ARG A 77 1.52 3.67 -8.06
N PRO A 78 0.92 2.69 -7.36
CA PRO A 78 1.56 2.12 -6.18
C PRO A 78 2.81 1.33 -6.58
N THR A 79 3.81 1.31 -5.71
CA THR A 79 4.88 0.31 -5.79
C THR A 79 4.33 -0.99 -5.21
N ILE A 80 4.33 -2.06 -5.99
CA ILE A 80 3.85 -3.37 -5.54
C ILE A 80 5.04 -4.19 -5.05
N PHE A 81 4.96 -4.67 -3.82
CA PHE A 81 5.94 -5.63 -3.32
C PHE A 81 5.51 -7.04 -3.71
N PRO A 82 6.24 -7.73 -4.62
CA PRO A 82 5.77 -8.98 -5.20
C PRO A 82 5.80 -10.14 -4.20
N ASP A 83 4.81 -11.04 -4.32
CA ASP A 83 4.78 -12.31 -3.62
C ASP A 83 5.79 -13.29 -4.26
N TRP A 84 6.19 -14.32 -3.51
CA TRP A 84 7.04 -15.39 -4.03
C TRP A 84 6.37 -16.28 -5.09
N GLU A 85 5.03 -16.25 -5.18
CA GLU A 85 4.20 -17.09 -6.07
C GLU A 85 4.40 -18.60 -5.88
N ILE A 86 5.10 -19.01 -4.84
CA ILE A 86 5.32 -20.41 -4.47
C ILE A 86 4.94 -20.65 -3.02
N LEU A 87 4.52 -21.86 -2.73
CA LEU A 87 4.23 -22.27 -1.34
C LEU A 87 5.54 -22.49 -0.58
N PRO A 88 5.57 -22.26 0.75
CA PRO A 88 6.78 -22.42 1.58
C PRO A 88 7.41 -23.81 1.54
N TYR A 89 6.66 -24.82 1.10
CA TYR A 89 7.11 -26.22 1.03
C TYR A 89 7.27 -26.73 -0.40
N ASP A 90 7.13 -25.87 -1.40
CA ASP A 90 7.37 -26.24 -2.78
C ASP A 90 8.85 -26.51 -3.02
N ARG A 91 9.14 -27.53 -3.83
CA ARG A 91 10.51 -27.87 -4.26
C ARG A 91 11.03 -26.92 -5.35
N LEU A 92 10.17 -25.98 -5.81
CA LEU A 92 10.52 -25.00 -6.82
C LEU A 92 11.17 -23.78 -6.15
N SER A 93 12.24 -23.29 -6.72
CA SER A 93 12.82 -22.01 -6.33
C SER A 93 11.97 -20.88 -6.89
N PRO A 94 11.86 -19.74 -6.16
CA PRO A 94 11.23 -18.53 -6.68
C PRO A 94 11.84 -18.12 -8.01
N HIS A 95 11.04 -17.55 -8.90
CA HIS A 95 11.54 -17.03 -10.16
C HIS A 95 12.58 -15.93 -9.89
N GLN A 96 13.72 -15.98 -10.60
CA GLN A 96 14.84 -15.05 -10.34
C GLN A 96 14.42 -13.58 -10.51
N ASP A 97 13.47 -13.31 -11.40
CA ASP A 97 12.96 -11.95 -11.62
C ASP A 97 12.23 -11.43 -10.39
N ILE A 98 11.45 -12.25 -9.71
CA ILE A 98 10.76 -11.90 -8.45
C ILE A 98 11.77 -11.61 -7.34
N VAL A 99 12.81 -12.44 -7.22
CA VAL A 99 13.89 -12.22 -6.24
C VAL A 99 14.58 -10.88 -6.50
N SER A 100 14.91 -10.60 -7.75
CA SER A 100 15.57 -9.36 -8.17
C SER A 100 14.70 -8.14 -7.93
N GLU A 101 13.41 -8.22 -8.22
CA GLU A 101 12.46 -7.14 -8.01
C GLU A 101 12.28 -6.84 -6.52
N ARG A 102 12.14 -7.87 -5.67
CA ARG A 102 12.06 -7.70 -4.21
C ARG A 102 13.31 -7.02 -3.65
N LEU A 103 14.49 -7.47 -4.08
CA LEU A 103 15.77 -6.87 -3.67
C LEU A 103 15.91 -5.43 -4.15
N ALA A 104 15.49 -5.12 -5.37
CA ALA A 104 15.52 -3.78 -5.92
C ALA A 104 14.63 -2.82 -5.10
N ILE A 105 13.42 -3.24 -4.73
CA ILE A 105 12.53 -2.46 -3.88
C ILE A 105 13.13 -2.26 -2.48
N LEU A 106 13.68 -3.32 -1.87
CA LEU A 106 14.29 -3.23 -0.54
C LEU A 106 15.53 -2.34 -0.51
N SER A 107 16.36 -2.39 -1.57
CA SER A 107 17.58 -1.56 -1.66
C SER A 107 17.27 -0.09 -1.95
N ASN A 108 16.17 0.18 -2.62
CA ASN A 108 15.75 1.52 -3.00
C ASN A 108 14.30 1.78 -2.58
N MET A 109 14.02 1.62 -1.28
CA MET A 109 12.67 1.81 -0.75
C MET A 109 12.17 3.22 -1.04
N PRO A 110 10.97 3.38 -1.65
CA PRO A 110 10.42 4.69 -1.91
C PRO A 110 10.21 5.45 -0.60
N GLN A 111 10.53 6.74 -0.60
CA GLN A 111 10.39 7.60 0.59
C GLN A 111 8.99 8.24 0.69
N THR A 112 8.25 8.22 -0.42
CA THR A 112 6.91 8.81 -0.51
C THR A 112 6.02 7.95 -1.39
N GLY A 113 4.72 8.17 -1.32
CA GLY A 113 3.74 7.48 -2.15
C GLY A 113 3.14 6.26 -1.45
N VAL A 114 2.74 5.27 -2.23
CA VAL A 114 2.05 4.07 -1.75
C VAL A 114 2.86 2.82 -2.10
N LEU A 115 3.18 2.02 -1.09
CA LEU A 115 3.70 0.66 -1.23
C LEU A 115 2.57 -0.32 -0.92
N LEU A 116 2.20 -1.14 -1.88
CA LEU A 116 1.12 -2.11 -1.77
C LEU A 116 1.69 -3.51 -1.60
N ILE A 117 1.27 -4.20 -0.55
CA ILE A 117 1.74 -5.55 -0.19
C ILE A 117 0.57 -6.40 0.28
N SER A 118 0.58 -7.70 0.01
CA SER A 118 -0.39 -8.62 0.59
C SER A 118 -0.01 -9.03 2.02
N ALA A 119 -0.99 -9.39 2.83
CA ALA A 119 -0.76 -9.85 4.20
C ALA A 119 0.14 -11.10 4.26
N SER A 120 -0.03 -12.03 3.30
CA SER A 120 0.82 -13.22 3.18
C SER A 120 2.27 -12.86 2.89
N THR A 121 2.49 -11.93 1.98
CA THR A 121 3.84 -11.46 1.62
C THR A 121 4.50 -10.70 2.77
N LEU A 122 3.74 -9.88 3.49
CA LEU A 122 4.25 -9.15 4.66
C LEU A 122 4.74 -10.09 5.77
N ALA A 123 4.12 -11.27 5.92
CA ALA A 123 4.51 -12.27 6.89
C ALA A 123 5.76 -13.09 6.49
N GLN A 124 6.21 -12.97 5.25
CA GLN A 124 7.39 -13.68 4.74
C GLN A 124 8.68 -13.01 5.23
N ARG A 125 9.71 -13.82 5.38
CA ARG A 125 11.05 -13.30 5.69
C ARG A 125 11.64 -12.58 4.49
N VAL A 126 12.25 -11.43 4.75
CA VAL A 126 13.02 -10.66 3.78
C VAL A 126 14.51 -10.71 4.11
N ALA A 127 15.34 -10.39 3.13
CA ALA A 127 16.78 -10.30 3.33
C ALA A 127 17.10 -9.24 4.42
N PRO A 128 18.07 -9.51 5.31
CA PRO A 128 18.53 -8.51 6.27
C PRO A 128 19.00 -7.24 5.57
N THR A 129 18.78 -6.08 6.20
CA THR A 129 19.21 -4.79 5.64
C THR A 129 20.70 -4.73 5.34
N SER A 130 21.54 -5.44 6.14
CA SER A 130 22.97 -5.54 5.92
C SER A 130 23.37 -6.24 4.61
N TRP A 131 22.46 -6.94 3.95
CA TRP A 131 22.69 -7.62 2.67
C TRP A 131 22.20 -6.81 1.46
N VAL A 132 21.41 -5.80 1.72
CA VAL A 132 20.68 -5.01 0.71
C VAL A 132 21.27 -3.60 0.54
N LEU A 133 21.99 -3.13 1.54
CA LEU A 133 22.64 -1.81 1.56
C LEU A 133 24.09 -1.86 1.14
#